data_f6dba2f32ae51dfb44948b07f3bd4961
#
_entry.id   f6dba2f32ae51dfb44948b07f3bd4961
#
_cell.length_a   1.000
_cell.length_b   1.000
_cell.length_c   1.000
_cell.angle_alpha   90.00
_cell.angle_beta   90.00
_cell.angle_gamma   90.00
#
_symmetry.space_group_name_H-M   'P 1'
#
loop_
_entity.id
_entity.type
_entity.pdbx_description
1 polymer ?
#
loop_
_entity_poly.entity_id
_entity_poly.type
_entity_poly.pdbx_seq_one_letter_code
_entity_poly.pdbx_strand_id
1 'polypeptide(L)'
;WPNLESANVALRKALDLFANVRPVRVPKENIDWIFFRENTEDLYAVGSQGINVTDDLAIDFRVITTQGSERIIDAAFAHARRTGKSKSSGSRMPRSLSIRAAR
;
A
#
# COMPACT_ATOMS: atom_id res chain seq x y z
N TRP A 1 10.12 -0.04 27.36
CA TRP A 1 9.00 0.77 26.88
C TRP A 1 7.97 -0.20 26.31
N PRO A 2 6.69 -0.11 26.72
CA PRO A 2 5.64 -0.91 26.10
C PRO A 2 5.61 -0.62 24.60
N ASN A 3 5.30 -1.64 23.78
CA ASN A 3 5.19 -1.53 22.34
C ASN A 3 4.09 -0.51 21.97
N LEU A 4 4.47 0.75 21.89
CA LEU A 4 3.58 1.80 21.41
C LEU A 4 3.47 1.65 19.88
N GLU A 5 2.27 1.34 19.41
CA GLU A 5 1.98 1.41 17.99
C GLU A 5 2.32 2.82 17.47
N SER A 6 2.98 2.89 16.33
CA SER A 6 3.30 4.19 15.72
C SER A 6 2.02 5.04 15.59
N ALA A 7 2.07 6.30 16.03
CA ALA A 7 0.94 7.22 15.92
C ALA A 7 0.40 7.31 14.48
N ASN A 8 1.28 7.20 13.48
CA ASN A 8 0.89 7.16 12.08
C ASN A 8 0.05 5.91 11.73
N VAL A 9 0.41 4.75 12.28
CA VAL A 9 -0.33 3.50 12.05
C VAL A 9 -1.69 3.56 12.73
N ALA A 10 -1.74 4.04 13.98
CA ALA A 10 -2.99 4.23 14.71
C ALA A 10 -3.93 5.19 13.97
N LEU A 11 -3.42 6.31 13.47
CA LEU A 11 -4.20 7.28 12.71
C LEU A 11 -4.75 6.71 11.40
N ARG A 12 -3.95 5.96 10.67
CA ARG A 12 -4.37 5.29 9.42
C ARG A 12 -5.53 4.34 9.64
N LYS A 13 -5.46 3.55 10.73
CA LYS A 13 -6.52 2.62 11.11
C LYS A 13 -7.78 3.36 11.57
N ALA A 14 -7.64 4.33 12.45
CA ALA A 14 -8.75 5.08 13.03
C ALA A 14 -9.58 5.84 11.99
N LEU A 15 -8.93 6.36 10.95
CA LEU A 15 -9.56 7.11 9.87
C LEU A 15 -9.77 6.29 8.59
N ASP A 16 -9.46 5.00 8.61
CA ASP A 16 -9.49 4.09 7.44
C ASP A 16 -8.80 4.68 6.20
N LEU A 17 -7.60 5.23 6.40
CA LEU A 17 -6.77 5.81 5.33
C LEU A 17 -6.11 4.69 4.54
N PHE A 18 -6.89 3.96 3.76
CA PHE A 18 -6.46 2.72 3.10
C PHE A 18 -5.52 2.93 1.91
N ALA A 19 -5.56 4.09 1.26
CA ALA A 19 -4.78 4.36 0.07
C ALA A 19 -3.67 5.38 0.35
N ASN A 20 -2.41 4.96 0.22
CA ASN A 20 -1.27 5.84 0.17
C ASN A 20 -0.95 6.15 -1.30
N VAL A 21 -1.18 7.39 -1.70
CA VAL A 21 -1.02 7.84 -3.08
C VAL A 21 0.28 8.63 -3.23
N ARG A 22 1.18 8.12 -4.06
CA ARG A 22 2.52 8.72 -4.26
C ARG A 22 2.73 9.06 -5.72
N PRO A 23 2.62 10.33 -6.12
CA PRO A 23 3.00 10.78 -7.45
C PRO A 23 4.53 10.86 -7.57
N VAL A 24 5.04 10.38 -8.71
CA VAL A 24 6.46 10.50 -9.09
C VAL A 24 6.54 11.06 -10.50
N ARG A 25 7.16 12.21 -10.64
CA ARG A 25 7.32 12.87 -11.93
C ARG A 25 8.77 13.26 -12.16
N VAL A 26 9.35 12.69 -13.23
CA VAL A 26 10.70 13.02 -13.69
C VAL A 26 10.65 13.39 -15.17
N PRO A 27 10.46 14.68 -15.52
CA PRO A 27 10.22 15.09 -16.91
C PRO A 27 11.37 14.72 -17.86
N LYS A 28 12.60 14.80 -17.41
CA LYS A 28 13.80 14.45 -18.22
C LYS A 28 13.80 13.00 -18.66
N GLU A 29 13.26 12.11 -17.82
CA GLU A 29 13.17 10.66 -18.08
C GLU A 29 11.80 10.27 -18.60
N ASN A 30 10.92 11.24 -18.80
CA ASN A 30 9.54 11.03 -19.19
C ASN A 30 8.77 10.06 -18.28
N ILE A 31 9.03 10.18 -17.00
CA ILE A 31 8.38 9.44 -15.93
C ILE A 31 7.26 10.32 -15.36
N ASP A 32 6.04 9.80 -15.43
CA ASP A 32 4.86 10.38 -14.78
C ASP A 32 4.02 9.23 -14.23
N TRP A 33 4.35 8.80 -13.00
CA TRP A 33 3.76 7.65 -12.35
C TRP A 33 2.99 8.09 -11.11
N ILE A 34 1.97 7.33 -10.76
CA ILE A 34 1.29 7.42 -9.48
C ILE A 34 1.24 6.02 -8.88
N PHE A 35 1.75 5.88 -7.68
CA PHE A 35 1.70 4.64 -6.92
C PHE A 35 0.53 4.68 -5.94
N PHE A 36 -0.34 3.70 -6.02
CA PHE A 36 -1.37 3.42 -5.03
C PHE A 36 -0.90 2.24 -4.18
N ARG A 37 -0.73 2.48 -2.89
CA ARG A 37 -0.31 1.46 -1.94
C ARG A 37 -1.39 1.28 -0.89
N GLU A 38 -1.78 0.03 -0.65
CA GLU A 38 -2.60 -0.32 0.49
C GLU A 38 -1.85 0.03 1.79
N ASN A 39 -2.54 0.61 2.75
CA ASN A 39 -1.93 1.31 3.87
C ASN A 39 -2.43 0.86 5.25
N THR A 40 -3.43 -0.02 5.30
CA THR A 40 -4.07 -0.48 6.54
C THR A 40 -3.84 -1.95 6.85
N GLU A 41 -3.44 -2.74 5.86
CA GLU A 41 -3.16 -4.17 5.97
C GLU A 41 -1.65 -4.46 5.98
N ASP A 42 -1.28 -5.71 5.70
CA ASP A 42 0.07 -6.21 5.66
C ASP A 42 0.67 -6.39 7.06
N LEU A 43 1.88 -5.93 7.28
CA LEU A 43 2.55 -5.93 8.58
C LEU A 43 1.84 -5.02 9.60
N TYR A 44 1.10 -4.03 9.11
CA TYR A 44 0.38 -3.07 9.98
C TYR A 44 -0.87 -3.65 10.63
N ALA A 45 -1.49 -4.68 10.06
CA ALA A 45 -2.72 -5.27 10.59
C ALA A 45 -2.50 -6.00 11.92
N VAL A 46 -1.33 -6.61 12.08
CA VAL A 46 -0.97 -7.43 13.26
C VAL A 46 -0.13 -6.63 14.25
N GLY A 47 0.38 -5.45 13.85
CA GLY A 47 1.25 -4.61 14.68
C GLY A 47 2.58 -5.31 14.97
N SER A 48 3.01 -5.27 16.23
CA SER A 48 4.25 -5.92 16.71
C SER A 48 4.02 -7.33 17.28
N GLN A 49 2.97 -8.03 16.83
CA GLN A 49 2.57 -9.34 17.34
C GLN A 49 3.23 -10.50 16.58
N GLY A 50 4.48 -10.37 16.19
CA GLY A 50 5.28 -11.48 15.70
C GLY A 50 5.46 -12.57 16.76
N ILE A 51 5.78 -13.78 16.32
CA ILE A 51 6.05 -14.93 17.18
C ILE A 51 7.55 -15.17 17.23
N ASN A 52 8.16 -15.10 18.39
CA ASN A 52 9.51 -15.60 18.62
C ASN A 52 9.43 -17.11 18.86
N VAL A 53 9.94 -17.89 17.91
CA VAL A 53 9.93 -19.35 17.97
C VAL A 53 11.12 -19.86 18.78
N THR A 54 12.31 -19.29 18.51
CA THR A 54 13.57 -19.55 19.21
C THR A 54 14.34 -18.24 19.37
N ASP A 55 15.50 -18.26 20.02
CA ASP A 55 16.34 -17.06 20.18
C ASP A 55 16.85 -16.49 18.85
N ASP A 56 16.91 -17.32 17.81
CA ASP A 56 17.39 -16.98 16.47
C ASP A 56 16.33 -17.04 15.37
N LEU A 57 15.06 -17.41 15.71
CA LEU A 57 13.96 -17.53 14.77
C LEU A 57 12.73 -16.75 15.24
N ALA A 58 12.36 -15.75 14.47
CA ALA A 58 11.11 -15.02 14.63
C ALA A 58 10.25 -15.13 13.36
N ILE A 59 8.95 -15.20 13.53
CA ILE A 59 7.97 -15.23 12.44
C ILE A 59 7.08 -13.99 12.56
N ASP A 60 6.96 -13.27 11.46
CA ASP A 60 6.03 -12.15 11.35
C ASP A 60 4.95 -12.46 10.30
N PHE A 61 3.78 -11.85 10.49
CA PHE A 61 2.61 -12.12 9.67
C PHE A 61 2.33 -10.97 8.71
N ARG A 62 2.00 -11.35 7.49
CA ARG A 62 1.51 -10.43 6.48
C ARG A 62 0.04 -10.73 6.21
N VAL A 63 -0.83 -9.78 6.50
CA VAL A 63 -2.27 -9.90 6.28
C VAL A 63 -2.64 -9.25 4.96
N ILE A 64 -3.30 -10.01 4.10
CA ILE A 64 -3.81 -9.56 2.80
C ILE A 64 -5.22 -10.10 2.66
N THR A 65 -6.20 -9.21 2.54
CA THR A 65 -7.60 -9.59 2.31
C THR A 65 -8.04 -9.26 0.89
N THR A 66 -9.05 -9.98 0.42
CA THR A 66 -9.69 -9.68 -0.86
C THR A 66 -10.25 -8.26 -0.86
N GLN A 67 -10.96 -7.88 0.19
CA GLN A 67 -11.56 -6.55 0.32
C GLN A 67 -10.50 -5.44 0.27
N GLY A 68 -9.40 -5.58 1.00
CA GLY A 68 -8.30 -4.60 0.99
C GLY A 68 -7.64 -4.49 -0.39
N SER A 69 -7.47 -5.62 -1.07
CA SER A 69 -6.91 -5.65 -2.42
C SER A 69 -7.85 -5.01 -3.44
N GLU A 70 -9.13 -5.33 -3.40
CA GLU A 70 -10.13 -4.76 -4.33
C GLU A 70 -10.25 -3.25 -4.17
N ARG A 71 -10.38 -2.72 -2.95
CA ARG A 71 -10.55 -1.29 -2.73
C ARG A 71 -9.36 -0.46 -3.21
N ILE A 72 -8.13 -0.94 -3.07
CA ILE A 72 -6.96 -0.21 -3.58
C ILE A 72 -6.88 -0.25 -5.11
N ILE A 73 -7.25 -1.37 -5.71
CA ILE A 73 -7.33 -1.53 -7.16
C ILE A 73 -8.40 -0.59 -7.74
N ASP A 74 -9.58 -0.59 -7.16
CA ASP A 74 -10.69 0.27 -7.60
C ASP A 74 -10.33 1.75 -7.48
N ALA A 75 -9.70 2.17 -6.37
CA ALA A 75 -9.23 3.53 -6.19
C ALA A 75 -8.22 3.94 -7.27
N ALA A 76 -7.29 3.04 -7.62
CA ALA A 76 -6.29 3.28 -8.64
C ALA A 76 -6.91 3.40 -10.03
N PHE A 77 -7.83 2.52 -10.41
CA PHE A 77 -8.53 2.58 -11.69
C PHE A 77 -9.47 3.78 -11.79
N ALA A 78 -10.17 4.15 -10.71
CA ALA A 78 -10.99 5.35 -10.67
C ALA A 78 -10.14 6.61 -10.90
N HIS A 79 -8.97 6.68 -10.29
CA HIS A 79 -8.02 7.78 -10.51
C HIS A 79 -7.51 7.80 -11.96
N ALA A 80 -7.17 6.64 -12.53
CA ALA A 80 -6.73 6.53 -13.92
C ALA A 80 -7.78 7.06 -14.90
N ARG A 81 -9.04 6.71 -14.70
CA ARG A 81 -10.16 7.24 -15.52
C ARG A 81 -10.28 8.74 -15.43
N ARG A 82 -10.19 9.33 -14.24
CA ARG A 82 -10.28 10.79 -14.06
C ARG A 82 -9.14 11.55 -14.70
N THR A 83 -7.95 10.98 -14.70
CA THR A 83 -6.71 11.65 -15.16
C THR A 83 -6.30 11.26 -16.57
N GLY A 84 -7.03 10.35 -17.23
CA GLY A 84 -6.70 9.87 -18.58
C GLY A 84 -5.43 9.01 -18.65
N LYS A 85 -4.94 8.51 -17.53
CA LYS A 85 -3.80 7.60 -17.47
C LYS A 85 -4.24 6.19 -17.87
N SER A 86 -3.63 5.61 -18.89
CA SER A 86 -4.15 4.39 -19.53
C SER A 86 -3.35 3.12 -19.26
N LYS A 87 -2.16 3.21 -18.68
CA LYS A 87 -1.31 2.04 -18.41
C LYS A 87 -1.25 1.78 -16.91
N SER A 88 -1.60 0.56 -16.50
CA SER A 88 -1.49 0.09 -15.14
C SER A 88 -0.54 -1.10 -15.05
N SER A 89 0.18 -1.21 -13.97
CA SER A 89 1.02 -2.37 -13.64
C SER A 89 0.85 -2.71 -12.17
N GLY A 90 0.48 -3.95 -11.89
CA GLY A 90 0.38 -4.46 -10.53
C GLY A 90 1.70 -5.09 -10.08
N SER A 91 2.07 -4.91 -8.83
CA SER A 91 3.13 -5.69 -8.21
C SER A 91 2.64 -7.11 -7.93
N ARG A 92 3.50 -8.12 -8.06
CA ARG A 92 3.21 -9.50 -7.62
C ARG A 92 2.87 -9.61 -6.14
N MET A 93 3.30 -8.62 -5.35
CA MET A 93 2.78 -8.44 -4.00
C MET A 93 1.56 -7.52 -4.09
N PRO A 94 0.39 -7.93 -3.58
CA PRO A 94 -0.87 -7.19 -3.74
C PRO A 94 -0.94 -5.88 -2.95
N ARG A 95 0.19 -5.23 -2.75
CA ARG A 95 0.31 -4.00 -1.96
C ARG A 95 0.24 -2.72 -2.75
N SER A 96 0.58 -2.77 -4.02
CA SER A 96 0.69 -1.53 -4.78
C SER A 96 0.29 -1.71 -6.23
N LEU A 97 -0.44 -0.77 -6.73
CA LEU A 97 -0.73 -0.60 -8.13
C LEU A 97 -0.06 0.69 -8.61
N SER A 98 0.71 0.61 -9.68
CA SER A 98 1.28 1.78 -10.33
C SER A 98 0.52 2.11 -11.60
N ILE A 99 0.23 3.37 -11.79
CA ILE A 99 -0.47 3.88 -12.97
C ILE A 99 0.45 4.84 -13.70
N ARG A 100 0.62 4.61 -14.99
CA ARG A 100 1.43 5.47 -15.88
C ARG A 100 0.53 6.35 -16.75
N ALA A 101 1.02 7.53 -17.06
CA ALA A 101 0.44 8.31 -18.14
C ALA A 101 0.66 7.55 -19.47
N ALA A 102 -0.37 7.52 -20.31
CA ALA A 102 -0.16 7.18 -21.72
C ALA A 102 0.54 8.34 -22.41
N ARG A 103 1.40 8.03 -23.34
CA ARG A 103 1.82 8.97 -24.38
C ARG A 103 0.88 8.89 -25.54
#